data_0fe5b593d9bd4f71353f3efb823addaa
#
_entry.id   0fe5b593d9bd4f71353f3efb823addaa
#
_cell.length_a   1.000
_cell.length_b   1.000
_cell.length_c   1.000
_cell.angle_alpha   90.00
_cell.angle_beta   90.00
_cell.angle_gamma   90.00
#
_symmetry.space_group_name_H-M   'P 1'
#
loop_
_entity.id
_entity.type
_entity.pdbx_description
1 polymer ?
#
loop_
_entity_poly.entity_id
_entity_poly.type
_entity_poly.pdbx_seq_one_letter_code
_entity_poly.pdbx_strand_id
1 'polypeptide(L)'
;MKRPLRVMTASTLLVLCGAITLSGCSSSTGSSASSPANTASAGAKAAGPVIIDLRSAEEFKKGHLEGAVNYDFSSGDFSSQISGLDRSSQYQLYGSADQPKMASAVMRNAGFSGVTELGTLDAAKKTTGAKVVTG
;
A
#
# COMPACT_ATOMS: atom_id res chain seq x y z
N MET A 1 -30.24 36.55 -4.53
CA MET A 1 -28.96 37.05 -3.94
C MET A 1 -27.81 36.42 -4.70
N LYS A 2 -27.17 37.22 -5.56
CA LYS A 2 -26.10 36.79 -6.47
C LYS A 2 -24.78 36.93 -5.77
N ARG A 3 -23.96 35.87 -5.70
CA ARG A 3 -22.59 35.91 -5.18
C ARG A 3 -21.61 35.99 -6.35
N PRO A 4 -20.65 36.91 -6.34
CA PRO A 4 -19.73 37.10 -7.44
C PRO A 4 -18.57 36.10 -7.43
N LEU A 5 -18.24 35.63 -8.62
CA LEU A 5 -17.06 34.87 -8.99
C LEU A 5 -15.80 35.71 -8.71
N ARG A 6 -14.87 35.20 -7.90
CA ARG A 6 -13.50 35.74 -7.83
C ARG A 6 -12.57 34.90 -8.69
N VAL A 7 -12.25 35.44 -9.81
CA VAL A 7 -11.12 35.06 -10.65
C VAL A 7 -9.85 35.58 -9.96
N MET A 8 -8.92 34.71 -9.63
CA MET A 8 -7.56 35.12 -9.28
C MET A 8 -6.56 34.56 -10.30
N THR A 9 -5.98 35.52 -10.92
CA THR A 9 -4.99 35.53 -11.98
C THR A 9 -3.67 34.85 -11.61
N ALA A 10 -3.05 34.36 -12.66
CA ALA A 10 -1.72 33.82 -12.79
C ALA A 10 -0.61 34.63 -12.10
N SER A 11 0.38 33.91 -11.60
CA SER A 11 1.76 34.42 -11.47
C SER A 11 2.74 33.34 -11.92
N THR A 12 3.20 33.54 -13.12
CA THR A 12 4.37 32.94 -13.74
C THR A 12 5.62 33.43 -12.98
N LEU A 13 6.43 32.54 -12.47
CA LEU A 13 7.82 32.85 -12.14
C LEU A 13 8.75 31.79 -12.72
N LEU A 14 9.39 32.19 -13.77
CA LEU A 14 10.49 31.56 -14.47
C LEU A 14 11.77 31.82 -13.66
N VAL A 15 12.47 30.82 -13.17
CA VAL A 15 13.87 30.96 -12.72
C VAL A 15 14.72 29.89 -13.37
N LEU A 16 15.59 30.41 -14.20
CA LEU A 16 16.65 29.73 -14.94
C LEU A 16 17.89 29.58 -14.04
N CYS A 17 18.75 28.62 -14.39
CA CYS A 17 20.16 28.50 -14.07
C CYS A 17 20.59 27.59 -12.91
N GLY A 18 21.47 26.66 -13.29
CA GLY A 18 22.57 26.23 -12.46
C GLY A 18 23.04 24.80 -12.72
N ALA A 19 23.82 24.60 -13.78
CA ALA A 19 24.65 23.39 -13.94
C ALA A 19 25.82 23.46 -12.94
N ILE A 20 25.97 22.43 -12.09
CA ILE A 20 27.24 22.17 -11.39
C ILE A 20 27.55 20.69 -11.47
N THR A 21 28.53 20.37 -12.30
CA THR A 21 29.25 19.13 -12.33
C THR A 21 30.26 19.11 -11.18
N LEU A 22 30.25 18.14 -10.32
CA LEU A 22 31.42 17.76 -9.53
C LEU A 22 31.50 16.24 -9.38
N SER A 23 32.49 15.67 -10.05
CA SER A 23 33.09 14.36 -9.78
C SER A 23 33.58 14.28 -8.33
N GLY A 24 33.26 13.17 -7.67
CA GLY A 24 33.81 12.86 -6.36
C GLY A 24 33.63 11.37 -6.07
N CYS A 25 34.59 10.55 -6.53
CA CYS A 25 34.83 9.22 -5.97
C CYS A 25 35.27 9.35 -4.52
N SER A 26 34.60 8.69 -3.62
CA SER A 26 35.15 8.26 -2.34
C SER A 26 34.50 6.98 -1.88
N SER A 27 35.28 5.94 -1.94
CA SER A 27 35.09 4.65 -1.30
C SER A 27 34.96 4.85 0.21
N SER A 28 33.88 4.38 0.81
CA SER A 28 33.82 4.09 2.24
C SER A 28 32.97 2.88 2.48
N THR A 29 33.67 1.80 2.76
CA THR A 29 33.22 0.57 3.41
C THR A 29 32.54 0.91 4.72
N GLY A 30 31.30 0.53 4.89
CA GLY A 30 30.55 0.71 6.14
C GLY A 30 29.30 -0.13 6.15
N SER A 31 29.38 -1.27 6.81
CA SER A 31 28.40 -2.27 7.19
C SER A 31 26.97 -1.81 7.44
N SER A 32 26.05 -2.64 6.97
CA SER A 32 24.87 -3.14 7.67
C SER A 32 23.79 -2.16 8.06
N ALA A 33 22.76 -2.11 7.27
CA ALA A 33 21.36 -2.27 7.69
C ALA A 33 20.55 -2.57 6.44
N SER A 34 20.39 -3.85 6.14
CA SER A 34 19.41 -4.30 5.17
C SER A 34 18.03 -4.07 5.76
N SER A 35 17.48 -2.90 5.52
CA SER A 35 16.03 -2.74 5.46
C SER A 35 15.62 -3.28 4.10
N PRO A 36 14.83 -4.33 4.02
CA PRO A 36 14.15 -4.61 2.77
C PRO A 36 13.14 -3.47 2.58
N ALA A 37 13.54 -2.50 1.78
CA ALA A 37 12.57 -1.61 1.16
C ALA A 37 11.64 -2.52 0.36
N ASN A 38 10.49 -2.84 0.95
CA ASN A 38 9.38 -3.42 0.26
C ASN A 38 8.88 -2.34 -0.71
N THR A 39 9.49 -2.31 -1.88
CA THR A 39 9.02 -1.48 -2.98
C THR A 39 7.70 -2.09 -3.41
N ALA A 40 6.63 -1.69 -2.72
CA ALA A 40 5.28 -1.90 -3.21
C ALA A 40 5.20 -1.19 -4.54
N SER A 41 5.32 -1.95 -5.63
CA SER A 41 5.05 -1.48 -6.97
C SER A 41 3.55 -1.17 -7.05
N ALA A 42 3.19 0.02 -6.60
CA ALA A 42 1.87 0.58 -6.82
C ALA A 42 1.77 0.90 -8.32
N GLY A 43 1.03 0.08 -9.07
CA GLY A 43 0.73 0.47 -10.43
C GLY A 43 0.60 -0.60 -11.48
N ALA A 44 0.30 -1.83 -11.14
CA ALA A 44 -0.28 -2.75 -12.10
C ALA A 44 -1.77 -2.89 -11.78
N LYS A 45 -2.63 -2.46 -12.69
CA LYS A 45 -4.05 -2.81 -12.70
C LYS A 45 -4.10 -4.33 -12.85
N ALA A 46 -4.03 -5.01 -11.71
CA ALA A 46 -4.13 -6.45 -11.66
C ALA A 46 -5.48 -6.85 -12.26
N ALA A 47 -5.48 -7.80 -13.19
CA ALA A 47 -6.70 -8.31 -13.82
C ALA A 47 -7.59 -9.10 -12.83
N GLY A 48 -7.30 -9.04 -11.54
CA GLY A 48 -8.02 -9.69 -10.46
C GLY A 48 -7.96 -8.87 -9.15
N PRO A 49 -8.67 -9.31 -8.10
CA PRO A 49 -8.67 -8.64 -6.81
C PRO A 49 -7.26 -8.65 -6.18
N VAL A 50 -6.89 -7.54 -5.58
CA VAL A 50 -5.63 -7.43 -4.82
C VAL A 50 -5.83 -8.07 -3.45
N ILE A 51 -5.00 -9.04 -3.11
CA ILE A 51 -5.06 -9.74 -1.82
C ILE A 51 -4.17 -9.01 -0.83
N ILE A 52 -4.72 -8.67 0.33
CA ILE A 52 -4.00 -7.96 1.40
C ILE A 52 -3.94 -8.84 2.66
N ASP A 53 -2.74 -9.09 3.15
CA ASP A 53 -2.47 -9.71 4.44
C ASP A 53 -2.33 -8.64 5.51
N LEU A 54 -3.19 -8.68 6.51
CA LEU A 54 -3.26 -7.69 7.61
C LEU A 54 -2.42 -8.07 8.82
N ARG A 55 -1.78 -9.24 8.80
CA ARG A 55 -0.94 -9.73 9.90
C ARG A 55 0.41 -9.01 9.93
N SER A 56 1.15 -9.22 11.00
CA SER A 56 2.50 -8.66 11.11
C SER A 56 3.43 -9.16 9.99
N ALA A 57 4.47 -8.38 9.71
CA ALA A 57 5.47 -8.75 8.70
C ALA A 57 6.17 -10.09 9.02
N GLU A 58 6.30 -10.42 10.31
CA GLU A 58 6.88 -11.70 10.75
C GLU A 58 5.98 -12.89 10.42
N GLU A 59 4.66 -12.74 10.62
CA GLU A 59 3.69 -13.78 10.28
C GLU A 59 3.56 -13.93 8.76
N PHE A 60 3.62 -12.83 8.03
CA PHE A 60 3.64 -12.82 6.58
C PHE A 60 4.82 -13.64 6.03
N LYS A 61 6.03 -13.44 6.57
CA LYS A 61 7.24 -14.21 6.18
C LYS A 61 7.12 -15.71 6.47
N LYS A 62 6.44 -16.08 7.54
CA LYS A 62 6.21 -17.50 7.90
C LYS A 62 5.28 -18.21 6.91
N GLY A 63 4.40 -17.48 6.27
CA GLY A 63 3.51 -18.01 5.26
C GLY A 63 2.37 -17.04 4.93
N HIS A 64 2.20 -16.74 3.66
CA HIS A 64 1.16 -15.87 3.12
C HIS A 64 0.59 -16.42 1.81
N LEU A 65 -0.53 -15.91 1.36
CA LEU A 65 -1.08 -16.29 0.06
C LEU A 65 -0.23 -15.74 -1.08
N GLU A 66 0.04 -16.56 -2.07
CA GLU A 66 0.77 -16.15 -3.28
C GLU A 66 0.13 -14.93 -3.92
N GLY A 67 0.95 -13.90 -4.16
CA GLY A 67 0.49 -12.61 -4.68
C GLY A 67 -0.14 -11.65 -3.66
N ALA A 68 -0.16 -12.01 -2.37
CA ALA A 68 -0.63 -11.11 -1.33
C ALA A 68 0.39 -10.02 -1.01
N VAL A 69 -0.11 -8.83 -0.70
CA VAL A 69 0.68 -7.69 -0.20
C VAL A 69 0.45 -7.58 1.31
N ASN A 70 1.52 -7.36 2.07
CA ASN A 70 1.41 -7.19 3.51
C ASN A 70 1.17 -5.73 3.89
N TYR A 71 0.08 -5.47 4.60
CA TYR A 71 -0.23 -4.21 5.25
C TYR A 71 -0.59 -4.49 6.70
N ASP A 72 0.40 -4.38 7.59
CA ASP A 72 0.22 -4.66 9.01
C ASP A 72 -0.81 -3.71 9.64
N PHE A 73 -1.98 -4.26 9.95
CA PHE A 73 -3.06 -3.52 10.59
C PHE A 73 -2.73 -3.11 12.02
N SER A 74 -1.85 -3.85 12.69
CA SER A 74 -1.47 -3.61 14.09
C SER A 74 -0.44 -2.48 14.25
N SER A 75 0.26 -2.11 13.18
CA SER A 75 1.28 -1.04 13.22
C SER A 75 0.71 0.36 13.44
N GLY A 76 -0.60 0.54 13.21
CA GLY A 76 -1.25 1.85 13.24
C GLY A 76 -1.12 2.66 11.95
N ASP A 77 -0.27 2.24 11.02
CA ASP A 77 0.00 2.95 9.76
C ASP A 77 -0.90 2.52 8.60
N PHE A 78 -1.86 1.62 8.86
CA PHE A 78 -2.72 1.05 7.83
C PHE A 78 -3.41 2.10 6.95
N SER A 79 -3.94 3.17 7.56
CA SER A 79 -4.59 4.25 6.82
C SER A 79 -3.63 4.97 5.86
N SER A 80 -2.37 5.14 6.25
CA SER A 80 -1.34 5.72 5.40
C SER A 80 -0.97 4.79 4.26
N GLN A 81 -0.86 3.49 4.54
CA GLN A 81 -0.51 2.47 3.55
C GLN A 81 -1.57 2.35 2.45
N ILE A 82 -2.86 2.45 2.79
CA ILE A 82 -3.94 2.38 1.81
C ILE A 82 -4.19 3.68 1.05
N SER A 83 -3.63 4.80 1.48
CA SER A 83 -3.90 6.12 0.90
C SER A 83 -3.55 6.23 -0.58
N GLY A 84 -2.52 5.52 -1.03
CA GLY A 84 -2.07 5.45 -2.42
C GLY A 84 -2.76 4.40 -3.28
N LEU A 85 -3.69 3.63 -2.74
CA LEU A 85 -4.38 2.58 -3.47
C LEU A 85 -5.54 3.13 -4.31
N ASP A 86 -5.82 2.47 -5.42
CA ASP A 86 -6.98 2.80 -6.26
C ASP A 86 -8.28 2.37 -5.60
N ARG A 87 -9.15 3.34 -5.26
CA ARG A 87 -10.42 3.11 -4.57
C ARG A 87 -11.46 2.36 -5.40
N SER A 88 -11.29 2.30 -6.72
CA SER A 88 -12.17 1.58 -7.65
C SER A 88 -11.79 0.12 -7.85
N SER A 89 -10.61 -0.29 -7.40
CA SER A 89 -10.13 -1.66 -7.49
C SER A 89 -10.79 -2.59 -6.46
N GLN A 90 -10.70 -3.90 -6.72
CA GLN A 90 -11.22 -4.93 -5.82
C GLN A 90 -10.12 -5.36 -4.84
N TYR A 91 -10.45 -5.43 -3.57
CA TYR A 91 -9.53 -5.82 -2.50
C TYR A 91 -10.09 -6.99 -1.70
N GLN A 92 -9.25 -7.95 -1.38
CA GLN A 92 -9.56 -9.10 -0.56
C GLN A 92 -8.66 -9.08 0.67
N LEU A 93 -9.27 -8.97 1.86
CA LEU A 93 -8.56 -8.80 3.12
C LEU A 93 -8.57 -10.10 3.92
N TYR A 94 -7.43 -10.54 4.40
CA TYR A 94 -7.34 -11.61 5.39
C TYR A 94 -6.34 -11.24 6.50
N GLY A 95 -6.47 -11.89 7.65
CA GLY A 95 -5.62 -11.60 8.80
C GLY A 95 -6.00 -12.43 10.01
N SER A 96 -5.67 -11.94 11.19
CA SER A 96 -6.03 -12.58 12.45
C SER A 96 -7.38 -12.08 12.96
N ALA A 97 -8.17 -12.98 13.51
CA ALA A 97 -9.44 -12.68 14.18
C ALA A 97 -10.31 -11.64 13.46
N ASP A 98 -10.53 -10.49 14.10
CA ASP A 98 -11.40 -9.44 13.59
C ASP A 98 -10.69 -8.37 12.74
N GLN A 99 -9.38 -8.50 12.50
CA GLN A 99 -8.64 -7.54 11.68
C GLN A 99 -9.26 -7.27 10.30
N PRO A 100 -9.70 -8.29 9.54
CA PRO A 100 -10.33 -8.05 8.23
C PRO A 100 -11.58 -7.19 8.30
N LYS A 101 -12.43 -7.37 9.34
CA LYS A 101 -13.63 -6.56 9.56
C LYS A 101 -13.29 -5.11 9.87
N MET A 102 -12.33 -4.90 10.77
CA MET A 102 -11.90 -3.55 11.16
C MET A 102 -11.23 -2.84 9.99
N ALA A 103 -10.35 -3.51 9.27
CA ALA A 103 -9.68 -2.97 8.09
C ALA A 103 -10.67 -2.64 6.96
N SER A 104 -11.67 -3.51 6.72
CA SER A 104 -12.68 -3.24 5.70
C SER A 104 -13.53 -2.01 6.04
N ALA A 105 -13.85 -1.80 7.32
CA ALA A 105 -14.56 -0.60 7.77
C ALA A 105 -13.72 0.66 7.52
N VAL A 106 -12.42 0.63 7.85
CA VAL A 106 -11.49 1.74 7.58
C VAL A 106 -11.41 2.03 6.08
N MET A 107 -11.26 1.00 5.24
CA MET A 107 -11.19 1.17 3.78
C MET A 107 -12.49 1.72 3.21
N ARG A 108 -13.65 1.21 3.62
CA ARG A 108 -14.96 1.74 3.19
C ARG A 108 -15.14 3.20 3.57
N ASN A 109 -14.76 3.59 4.79
CA ASN A 109 -14.78 4.98 5.23
C ASN A 109 -13.82 5.87 4.42
N ALA A 110 -12.72 5.31 3.91
CA ALA A 110 -11.79 5.98 3.01
C ALA A 110 -12.26 6.01 1.54
N GLY A 111 -13.45 5.46 1.24
CA GLY A 111 -14.07 5.53 -0.09
C GLY A 111 -13.78 4.33 -1.00
N PHE A 112 -13.25 3.23 -0.47
CA PHE A 112 -13.08 1.99 -1.24
C PHE A 112 -14.42 1.26 -1.37
N SER A 113 -14.84 0.94 -2.58
CA SER A 113 -16.13 0.29 -2.86
C SER A 113 -16.03 -1.24 -2.97
N GLY A 114 -14.88 -1.74 -3.41
CA GLY A 114 -14.66 -3.16 -3.71
C GLY A 114 -13.88 -3.89 -2.63
N VAL A 115 -14.34 -3.92 -1.37
CA VAL A 115 -13.62 -4.57 -0.26
C VAL A 115 -14.36 -5.81 0.21
N THR A 116 -13.67 -6.97 0.16
CA THR A 116 -14.17 -8.28 0.59
C THR A 116 -13.33 -8.82 1.74
N GLU A 117 -13.97 -9.35 2.77
CA GLU A 117 -13.34 -9.96 3.92
C GLU A 117 -13.24 -11.47 3.73
N LEU A 118 -12.04 -12.01 3.77
CA LEU A 118 -11.78 -13.45 3.63
C LEU A 118 -11.62 -14.16 4.98
N GLY A 119 -11.46 -13.40 6.05
CA GLY A 119 -11.24 -13.93 7.40
C GLY A 119 -9.79 -14.32 7.65
N THR A 120 -9.55 -15.53 8.17
CA THR A 120 -8.20 -16.04 8.46
C THR A 120 -7.45 -16.49 7.20
N LEU A 121 -6.12 -16.72 7.32
CA LEU A 121 -5.30 -17.27 6.24
C LEU A 121 -5.89 -18.58 5.66
N ASP A 122 -6.38 -19.48 6.53
CA ASP A 122 -6.95 -20.75 6.07
C ASP A 122 -8.28 -20.57 5.34
N ALA A 123 -9.12 -19.62 5.80
CA ALA A 123 -10.36 -19.27 5.13
C ALA A 123 -10.08 -18.61 3.79
N ALA A 124 -9.13 -17.70 3.74
CA ALA A 124 -8.70 -17.02 2.53
C ALA A 124 -8.13 -17.99 1.48
N LYS A 125 -7.29 -18.94 1.93
CA LYS A 125 -6.77 -20.02 1.07
C LYS A 125 -7.90 -20.85 0.44
N LYS A 126 -8.91 -21.21 1.22
CA LYS A 126 -10.05 -22.00 0.72
C LYS A 126 -10.89 -21.21 -0.29
N THR A 127 -11.08 -19.91 -0.04
CA THR A 127 -11.92 -19.05 -0.89
C THR A 127 -11.23 -18.67 -2.19
N THR A 128 -9.93 -18.36 -2.13
CA THR A 128 -9.17 -17.91 -3.32
C THR A 128 -8.55 -19.04 -4.11
N GLY A 129 -8.34 -20.20 -3.50
CA GLY A 129 -7.55 -21.29 -4.08
C GLY A 129 -6.06 -21.00 -4.21
N ALA A 130 -5.60 -19.86 -3.71
CA ALA A 130 -4.20 -19.45 -3.76
C ALA A 130 -3.31 -20.35 -2.90
N LYS A 131 -2.08 -20.55 -3.32
CA LYS A 131 -1.08 -21.30 -2.56
C LYS A 131 -0.54 -20.46 -1.41
N VAL A 132 -0.11 -21.13 -0.34
CA VAL A 132 0.65 -20.49 0.72
C VAL A 132 2.13 -20.59 0.37
N VAL A 133 2.80 -19.46 0.37
CA VAL A 133 4.23 -19.32 0.13
C VAL A 133 4.90 -18.68 1.34
N THR A 134 6.20 -18.88 1.50
CA THR A 134 7.04 -18.27 2.54
C THR A 134 7.98 -17.25 1.88
N GLY A 135 8.22 -16.14 2.55
CA GLY A 135 9.07 -15.06 2.05
C GLY A 135 10.38 -14.93 2.79
#